data_326ab34859fc4bcc28a4b7fd9f5cfcd0
#
_entry.id   326ab34859fc4bcc28a4b7fd9f5cfcd0
#
_cell.length_a   1.000
_cell.length_b   1.000
_cell.length_c   1.000
_cell.angle_alpha   90.00
_cell.angle_beta   90.00
_cell.angle_gamma   90.00
#
_symmetry.space_group_name_H-M   'P 1'
#
loop_
_entity.id
_entity.type
_entity.pdbx_description
1 polymer ?
#
loop_
_entity_poly.entity_id
_entity_poly.type
_entity_poly.pdbx_seq_one_letter_code
_entity_poly.pdbx_strand_id
1 'polypeptide(L)'
;MRNYFEFLMEQLLTCSKNYNQTREPVGEDIEEKQVKLEFRKILDKLVINIIEANFENETLIQALMELARIERIIVVLHYVCGIRLSEIAYLLDAELNSIYVQKCTAIKHLKSILS
;
A
#
# COMPACT_ATOMS: atom_id res chain seq x y z
N MET A 1 -17.55 0.60 14.14
CA MET A 1 -16.54 1.55 14.68
C MET A 1 -15.32 1.56 13.81
N ARG A 2 -14.93 2.74 13.40
CA ARG A 2 -13.74 2.90 12.56
C ARG A 2 -12.49 2.65 13.37
N ASN A 3 -11.56 1.89 12.84
CA ASN A 3 -10.29 1.73 13.51
C ASN A 3 -9.33 2.88 13.15
N TYR A 4 -8.28 3.00 13.93
CA TYR A 4 -7.30 4.07 13.76
C TYR A 4 -6.65 4.04 12.37
N PHE A 5 -6.44 2.84 11.84
CA PHE A 5 -5.84 2.65 10.52
C PHE A 5 -6.71 3.25 9.41
N GLU A 6 -8.02 3.00 9.45
CA GLU A 6 -8.93 3.56 8.45
C GLU A 6 -8.90 5.07 8.47
N PHE A 7 -8.85 5.66 9.67
CA PHE A 7 -8.72 7.11 9.82
C PHE A 7 -7.45 7.62 9.15
N LEU A 8 -6.30 6.97 9.41
CA LEU A 8 -5.03 7.37 8.81
C LEU A 8 -5.06 7.23 7.28
N MET A 9 -5.67 6.17 6.77
CA MET A 9 -5.79 5.96 5.33
C MET A 9 -6.59 7.07 4.68
N GLU A 10 -7.67 7.49 5.30
CA GLU A 10 -8.47 8.61 4.80
C GLU A 10 -7.69 9.91 4.79
N GLN A 11 -6.92 10.15 5.83
CA GLN A 11 -6.08 11.36 5.90
C GLN A 11 -5.05 11.36 4.78
N LEU A 12 -4.40 10.25 4.55
CA LEU A 12 -3.41 10.13 3.47
C LEU A 12 -4.06 10.31 2.11
N LEU A 13 -5.21 9.71 1.90
CA LEU A 13 -5.94 9.83 0.64
C LEU A 13 -6.40 11.27 0.39
N THR A 14 -6.90 11.92 1.44
CA THR A 14 -7.33 13.31 1.36
C THR A 14 -6.15 14.23 1.03
N CYS A 15 -5.00 14.02 1.68
CA CYS A 15 -3.80 14.79 1.40
C CYS A 15 -3.37 14.63 -0.05
N SER A 16 -3.39 13.40 -0.56
CA SER A 16 -3.04 13.12 -1.95
C SER A 16 -3.98 13.83 -2.92
N LYS A 17 -5.28 13.77 -2.65
CA LYS A 17 -6.27 14.46 -3.49
C LYS A 17 -6.11 15.97 -3.44
N ASN A 18 -5.94 16.52 -2.25
CA ASN A 18 -5.77 17.98 -2.10
C ASN A 18 -4.53 18.47 -2.83
N TYR A 19 -3.44 17.69 -2.76
CA TYR A 19 -2.24 18.03 -3.49
C TYR A 19 -2.51 18.11 -4.99
N ASN A 20 -3.19 17.10 -5.53
CA ASN A 20 -3.51 17.06 -6.95
C ASN A 20 -4.44 18.18 -7.38
N GLN A 21 -5.36 18.61 -6.51
CA GLN A 21 -6.32 19.66 -6.80
C GLN A 21 -5.71 21.06 -6.76
N THR A 22 -4.76 21.30 -5.88
CA THR A 22 -4.15 22.62 -5.70
C THR A 22 -3.03 22.89 -6.68
N ARG A 23 -2.55 21.85 -7.35
CA ARG A 23 -1.44 21.99 -8.24
C ARG A 23 -1.90 22.19 -9.67
N GLU A 24 -1.36 23.24 -10.31
CA GLU A 24 -1.58 23.42 -11.74
C GLU A 24 -0.88 22.32 -12.51
N PRO A 25 -1.54 21.79 -13.56
CA PRO A 25 -0.91 20.75 -14.38
C PRO A 25 0.19 21.35 -15.26
N VAL A 26 1.35 21.55 -14.68
CA VAL A 26 2.51 22.04 -15.40
C VAL A 26 3.33 20.87 -15.88
N GLY A 27 2.71 19.91 -16.48
CA GLY A 27 3.36 18.85 -17.22
C GLY A 27 4.68 18.29 -16.68
N GLU A 28 4.90 18.34 -15.39
CA GLU A 28 6.13 17.81 -14.82
C GLU A 28 5.89 16.44 -14.24
N ASP A 29 5.97 15.43 -15.10
CA ASP A 29 5.84 14.03 -14.71
C ASP A 29 6.77 13.63 -13.58
N ILE A 30 7.91 14.30 -13.47
CA ILE A 30 8.92 14.01 -12.44
C ILE A 30 8.38 14.30 -11.05
N GLU A 31 7.68 15.43 -10.86
CA GLU A 31 7.12 15.77 -9.56
C GLU A 31 5.96 14.85 -9.17
N GLU A 32 5.13 14.47 -10.12
CA GLU A 32 4.04 13.53 -9.87
C GLU A 32 4.59 12.18 -9.43
N LYS A 33 5.62 11.70 -10.11
CA LYS A 33 6.28 10.45 -9.75
C LYS A 33 6.90 10.53 -8.36
N GLN A 34 7.49 11.68 -8.03
CA GLN A 34 8.09 11.88 -6.73
C GLN A 34 7.04 11.87 -5.63
N VAL A 35 5.91 12.50 -5.85
CA VAL A 35 4.80 12.52 -4.90
C VAL A 35 4.25 11.10 -4.68
N LYS A 36 4.05 10.34 -5.75
CA LYS A 36 3.60 8.97 -5.66
C LYS A 36 4.58 8.11 -4.87
N LEU A 37 5.87 8.27 -5.13
CA LEU A 37 6.90 7.52 -4.41
C LEU A 37 6.90 7.85 -2.92
N GLU A 38 6.84 9.14 -2.58
CA GLU A 38 6.81 9.56 -1.17
C GLU A 38 5.54 9.05 -0.47
N PHE A 39 4.39 9.11 -1.15
CA PHE A 39 3.14 8.57 -0.61
C PHE A 39 3.26 7.07 -0.33
N ARG A 40 3.82 6.31 -1.27
CA ARG A 40 4.01 4.88 -1.10
C ARG A 40 4.96 4.55 0.05
N LYS A 41 6.00 5.36 0.25
CA LYS A 41 6.93 5.19 1.36
C LYS A 41 6.24 5.41 2.71
N ILE A 42 5.41 6.46 2.80
CA ILE A 42 4.63 6.74 4.00
C ILE A 42 3.64 5.60 4.27
N LEU A 43 2.94 5.17 3.23
CA LEU A 43 1.98 4.09 3.34
C LEU A 43 2.66 2.79 3.78
N ASP A 44 3.86 2.51 3.27
CA ASP A 44 4.60 1.32 3.65
C ASP A 44 5.01 1.35 5.13
N LYS A 45 5.36 2.51 5.65
CA LYS A 45 5.65 2.63 7.08
C LYS A 45 4.43 2.29 7.93
N LEU A 46 3.25 2.74 7.52
CA LEU A 46 2.01 2.38 8.20
C LEU A 46 1.74 0.88 8.10
N VAL A 47 1.98 0.31 6.93
CA VAL A 47 1.82 -1.13 6.69
C VAL A 47 2.74 -1.92 7.61
N ILE A 48 4.00 -1.51 7.74
CA ILE A 48 4.95 -2.16 8.64
C ILE A 48 4.46 -2.11 10.09
N ASN A 49 3.93 -0.97 10.52
CA ASN A 49 3.37 -0.84 11.86
C ASN A 49 2.17 -1.78 12.06
N ILE A 50 1.35 -1.95 11.05
CA ILE A 50 0.22 -2.89 11.09
C ILE A 50 0.72 -4.33 11.23
N ILE A 51 1.75 -4.68 10.48
CA ILE A 51 2.35 -6.01 10.55
C ILE A 51 2.84 -6.28 11.97
N GLU A 52 3.59 -5.36 12.53
CA GLU A 52 4.13 -5.52 13.88
C GLU A 52 3.05 -5.58 14.95
N ALA A 53 1.95 -4.86 14.76
CA ALA A 53 0.85 -4.82 15.72
C ALA A 53 -0.06 -6.06 15.66
N ASN A 54 -0.16 -6.72 14.51
CA ASN A 54 -1.13 -7.79 14.29
C ASN A 54 -0.54 -9.20 14.23
N PHE A 55 0.76 -9.32 14.08
CA PHE A 55 1.40 -10.64 13.95
C PHE A 55 2.43 -10.85 15.05
N GLU A 56 2.43 -12.05 15.61
CA GLU A 56 3.41 -12.46 16.62
C GLU A 56 4.43 -13.42 16.04
N ASN A 57 4.09 -14.10 14.95
CA ASN A 57 4.96 -15.08 14.32
C ASN A 57 6.08 -14.37 13.56
N GLU A 58 7.30 -14.48 14.07
CA GLU A 58 8.46 -13.82 13.46
C GLU A 58 8.75 -14.30 12.05
N THR A 59 8.51 -15.57 11.76
CA THR A 59 8.73 -16.12 10.42
C THR A 59 7.83 -15.43 9.40
N LEU A 60 6.56 -15.24 9.76
CA LEU A 60 5.61 -14.54 8.90
C LEU A 60 5.96 -13.06 8.75
N ILE A 61 6.35 -12.41 9.87
CA ILE A 61 6.77 -11.01 9.83
C ILE A 61 7.97 -10.85 8.91
N GLN A 62 8.97 -11.70 9.03
CA GLN A 62 10.14 -11.65 8.17
C GLN A 62 9.79 -11.88 6.70
N ALA A 63 8.89 -12.82 6.43
CA ALA A 63 8.45 -13.09 5.08
C ALA A 63 7.77 -11.86 4.46
N LEU A 64 6.91 -11.19 5.22
CA LEU A 64 6.26 -9.97 4.75
C LEU A 64 7.27 -8.83 4.53
N MET A 65 8.28 -8.75 5.37
CA MET A 65 9.34 -7.74 5.22
C MET A 65 10.22 -7.99 3.98
N GLU A 66 10.33 -9.24 3.53
CA GLU A 66 11.09 -9.58 2.33
C GLU A 66 10.35 -9.26 1.03
N LEU A 67 9.04 -9.06 1.08
CA LEU A 67 8.29 -8.67 -0.11
C LEU A 67 8.71 -7.28 -0.59
N ALA A 68 8.60 -7.05 -1.90
CA ALA A 68 8.75 -5.72 -2.45
C ALA A 68 7.72 -4.78 -1.82
N ARG A 69 8.05 -3.49 -1.73
CA ARG A 69 7.18 -2.50 -1.07
C ARG A 69 5.73 -2.58 -1.56
N ILE A 70 5.53 -2.56 -2.88
CA ILE A 70 4.18 -2.58 -3.46
C ILE A 70 3.44 -3.88 -3.13
N GLU A 71 4.16 -5.00 -3.16
CA GLU A 71 3.58 -6.30 -2.82
C GLU A 71 3.13 -6.34 -1.37
N ARG A 72 3.98 -5.86 -0.47
CA ARG A 72 3.68 -5.81 0.96
C ARG A 72 2.45 -4.94 1.23
N ILE A 73 2.39 -3.77 0.62
CA ILE A 73 1.26 -2.87 0.76
C ILE A 73 -0.04 -3.56 0.32
N ILE A 74 -0.04 -4.16 -0.85
CA ILE A 74 -1.22 -4.82 -1.40
C ILE A 74 -1.69 -5.97 -0.50
N VAL A 75 -0.76 -6.82 -0.10
CA VAL A 75 -1.09 -8.00 0.73
C VAL A 75 -1.68 -7.56 2.07
N VAL A 76 -1.04 -6.63 2.74
CA VAL A 76 -1.49 -6.21 4.07
C VAL A 76 -2.82 -5.46 3.98
N LEU A 77 -2.97 -4.53 3.06
CA LEU A 77 -4.22 -3.79 2.93
C LEU A 77 -5.38 -4.69 2.54
N HIS A 78 -5.14 -5.66 1.68
CA HIS A 78 -6.22 -6.53 1.21
C HIS A 78 -6.58 -7.62 2.22
N TYR A 79 -5.59 -8.35 2.72
CA TYR A 79 -5.83 -9.52 3.57
C TYR A 79 -5.95 -9.21 5.04
N VAL A 80 -5.23 -8.22 5.54
CA VAL A 80 -5.27 -7.85 6.96
C VAL A 80 -6.33 -6.80 7.23
N CYS A 81 -6.40 -5.79 6.37
CA CYS A 81 -7.30 -4.65 6.57
C CYS A 81 -8.63 -4.81 5.86
N GLY A 82 -8.78 -5.79 4.97
CA GLY A 82 -10.02 -6.04 4.27
C GLY A 82 -10.38 -5.02 3.20
N ILE A 83 -9.39 -4.30 2.69
CA ILE A 83 -9.61 -3.28 1.67
C ILE A 83 -9.72 -3.94 0.30
N ARG A 84 -10.67 -3.49 -0.49
CA ARG A 84 -10.88 -4.03 -1.84
C ARG A 84 -9.74 -3.65 -2.76
N LEU A 85 -9.42 -4.52 -3.70
CA LEU A 85 -8.36 -4.25 -4.67
C LEU A 85 -8.63 -2.99 -5.47
N SER A 86 -9.89 -2.70 -5.80
CA SER A 86 -10.26 -1.46 -6.50
C SER A 86 -9.92 -0.22 -5.68
N GLU A 87 -10.13 -0.28 -4.36
CA GLU A 87 -9.78 0.82 -3.47
C GLU A 87 -8.26 0.97 -3.35
N ILE A 88 -7.54 -0.14 -3.32
CA ILE A 88 -6.07 -0.12 -3.29
C ILE A 88 -5.54 0.48 -4.59
N ALA A 89 -6.12 0.09 -5.74
CA ALA A 89 -5.73 0.65 -7.03
C ALA A 89 -5.93 2.16 -7.05
N TYR A 90 -7.06 2.61 -6.53
CA TYR A 90 -7.33 4.05 -6.43
C TYR A 90 -6.31 4.75 -5.52
N LEU A 91 -6.05 4.15 -4.36
CA LEU A 91 -5.12 4.70 -3.38
C LEU A 91 -3.70 4.83 -3.94
N LEU A 92 -3.27 3.84 -4.70
CA LEU A 92 -1.92 3.81 -5.28
C LEU A 92 -1.85 4.46 -6.65
N ASP A 93 -2.97 4.98 -7.16
CA ASP A 93 -3.07 5.55 -8.49
C ASP A 93 -2.54 4.59 -9.55
N ALA A 94 -3.08 3.38 -9.54
CA ALA A 94 -2.67 2.30 -10.41
C ALA A 94 -3.89 1.63 -11.03
N GLU A 95 -3.68 0.89 -12.11
CA GLU A 95 -4.75 0.14 -12.74
C GLU A 95 -5.11 -1.08 -11.93
N LEU A 96 -6.40 -1.40 -11.88
CA LEU A 96 -6.90 -2.55 -11.13
C LEU A 96 -6.25 -3.85 -11.58
N ASN A 97 -6.08 -4.04 -12.90
CA ASN A 97 -5.46 -5.25 -13.42
C ASN A 97 -4.02 -5.40 -12.93
N SER A 98 -3.27 -4.30 -12.88
CA SER A 98 -1.90 -4.29 -12.36
C SER A 98 -1.89 -4.70 -10.89
N ILE A 99 -2.81 -4.16 -10.11
CA ILE A 99 -2.90 -4.48 -8.68
C ILE A 99 -3.25 -5.96 -8.48
N TYR A 100 -4.17 -6.49 -9.29
CA TYR A 100 -4.52 -7.90 -9.22
C TYR A 100 -3.33 -8.81 -9.53
N VAL A 101 -2.58 -8.49 -10.60
CA VAL A 101 -1.39 -9.25 -10.98
C VAL A 101 -0.34 -9.18 -9.88
N GLN A 102 -0.10 -8.01 -9.33
CA GLN A 102 0.87 -7.83 -8.25
C GLN A 102 0.44 -8.57 -6.98
N LYS A 103 -0.85 -8.60 -6.69
CA LYS A 103 -1.37 -9.39 -5.57
C LYS A 103 -1.03 -10.88 -5.77
N CYS A 104 -1.32 -11.42 -6.94
CA CYS A 104 -1.02 -12.83 -7.23
C CYS A 104 0.47 -13.12 -7.15
N THR A 105 1.30 -12.23 -7.67
CA THR A 105 2.76 -12.36 -7.60
C THR A 105 3.24 -12.31 -6.15
N ALA A 106 2.68 -11.40 -5.36
CA ALA A 106 3.03 -11.27 -3.94
C ALA A 106 2.71 -12.55 -3.17
N ILE A 107 1.56 -13.15 -3.42
CA ILE A 107 1.17 -14.41 -2.76
C ILE A 107 2.13 -15.52 -3.15
N LYS A 108 2.53 -15.59 -4.41
CA LYS A 108 3.52 -16.59 -4.85
C LYS A 108 4.86 -16.40 -4.16
N HIS A 109 5.32 -15.15 -4.08
CA HIS A 109 6.57 -14.84 -3.38
C HIS A 109 6.47 -15.23 -1.91
N LEU A 110 5.36 -14.89 -1.26
CA LEU A 110 5.16 -15.19 0.15
C LEU A 110 5.18 -16.70 0.39
N LYS A 111 4.49 -17.48 -0.44
CA LYS A 111 4.51 -18.93 -0.35
C LYS A 111 5.91 -19.49 -0.53
N SER A 112 6.66 -18.95 -1.48
CA SER A 112 8.04 -19.37 -1.73
C SER A 112 8.94 -19.10 -0.52
N ILE A 113 8.79 -17.94 0.11
CA ILE A 113 9.58 -17.58 1.30
C ILE A 113 9.23 -18.47 2.48
N LEU A 114 7.95 -18.81 2.64
CA LEU A 114 7.48 -19.58 3.79
C LEU A 114 7.61 -21.08 3.62
N SER A 115 7.87 -21.57 2.42
CA SER A 115 7.98 -23.02 2.17
C SER A 115 9.34 -23.59 2.50
#